data_358410ad6e285ef6658ced2bc2211155
#
_entry.id   358410ad6e285ef6658ced2bc2211155
#
_cell.length_a   1.000
_cell.length_b   1.000
_cell.length_c   1.000
_cell.angle_alpha   90.00
_cell.angle_beta   90.00
_cell.angle_gamma   90.00
#
_symmetry.space_group_name_H-M   'P 1'
#
loop_
_entity.id
_entity.type
_entity.pdbx_description
1 polymer ?
#
loop_
_entity_poly.entity_id
_entity_poly.type
_entity_poly.pdbx_seq_one_letter_code
_entity_poly.pdbx_strand_id
1 'polypeptide(L)'
;VRDAGVRVLKTDVAWVGWGYSFGLNGVADVGHIMPYYGNDARPFIISLDGWAGTQRYAGIWSGDQTGGVWEYIRFHIPTYIGSGLSGQPNISSDMDGIFGGKNMIVNTRDFQWKTFTPMQLNMDGWGYNEKYPHALGEPATSINRWYLKLKSELLPYTYSFAQEAVTGMPLIRAMFLE
;
A
#
# COMPACT_ATOMS: atom_id res chain seq x y z
N VAL A 1 14.22 -17.80 -2.52
CA VAL A 1 13.37 -16.90 -1.76
C VAL A 1 12.25 -17.70 -1.09
N ARG A 2 11.49 -18.41 -1.87
CA ARG A 2 10.41 -19.30 -1.42
C ARG A 2 10.89 -20.34 -0.40
N ASP A 3 11.95 -21.07 -0.71
CA ASP A 3 12.51 -22.13 0.15
C ASP A 3 13.02 -21.59 1.50
N ALA A 4 13.29 -20.29 1.56
CA ALA A 4 13.62 -19.59 2.79
C ALA A 4 12.40 -19.17 3.63
N GLY A 5 11.19 -19.56 3.22
CA GLY A 5 9.97 -19.26 3.97
C GLY A 5 9.37 -17.87 3.75
N VAL A 6 9.79 -17.16 2.71
CA VAL A 6 9.23 -15.83 2.38
C VAL A 6 7.76 -15.97 2.00
N ARG A 7 6.91 -15.15 2.61
CA ARG A 7 5.44 -15.15 2.42
C ARG A 7 4.94 -13.87 1.75
N VAL A 8 5.68 -12.79 1.87
CA VAL A 8 5.34 -11.48 1.31
C VAL A 8 6.47 -11.04 0.39
N LEU A 9 6.13 -10.58 -0.79
CA LEU A 9 7.08 -10.01 -1.73
C LEU A 9 6.68 -8.59 -2.09
N LYS A 10 7.66 -7.71 -2.14
CA LYS A 10 7.54 -6.41 -2.74
C LYS A 10 8.36 -6.40 -4.03
N THR A 11 7.70 -6.19 -5.16
CA THR A 11 8.35 -6.07 -6.46
C THR A 11 8.48 -4.60 -6.80
N ASP A 12 9.70 -4.12 -6.73
CA ASP A 12 10.05 -2.76 -7.10
C ASP A 12 10.25 -2.64 -8.60
N VAL A 13 10.13 -1.44 -9.11
CA VAL A 13 10.28 -1.07 -10.51
C VAL A 13 9.92 -2.22 -11.44
N ALA A 14 8.70 -2.24 -11.93
CA ALA A 14 8.40 -3.05 -13.10
C ALA A 14 9.33 -2.58 -14.20
N TRP A 15 10.46 -3.24 -14.34
CA TRP A 15 11.35 -3.06 -15.47
C TRP A 15 10.52 -3.39 -16.70
N VAL A 16 9.84 -2.36 -17.19
CA VAL A 16 8.98 -2.48 -18.35
C VAL A 16 9.93 -2.75 -19.51
N GLY A 17 10.19 -4.04 -19.73
CA GLY A 17 10.89 -4.46 -20.91
C GLY A 17 10.04 -4.18 -22.14
N TRP A 18 10.10 -5.02 -23.08
CA TRP A 18 9.51 -4.87 -24.42
C TRP A 18 7.97 -4.92 -24.46
N GLY A 19 7.27 -4.32 -23.53
CA GLY A 19 5.82 -4.21 -23.55
C GLY A 19 5.21 -3.99 -22.16
N TYR A 20 4.07 -3.34 -22.14
CA TYR A 20 3.37 -2.95 -20.91
C TYR A 20 2.93 -4.13 -20.04
N SER A 21 2.81 -5.32 -20.59
CA SER A 21 2.43 -6.54 -19.86
C SER A 21 3.62 -7.27 -19.23
N PHE A 22 4.84 -6.84 -19.43
CA PHE A 22 6.02 -7.53 -18.90
C PHE A 22 6.01 -7.57 -17.37
N GLY A 23 5.78 -6.45 -16.72
CA GLY A 23 5.66 -6.39 -15.26
C GLY A 23 4.50 -7.23 -14.75
N LEU A 24 3.35 -7.18 -15.41
CA LEU A 24 2.19 -8.00 -15.06
C LEU A 24 2.52 -9.50 -15.15
N ASN A 25 3.20 -9.94 -16.21
CA ASN A 25 3.60 -11.34 -16.35
C ASN A 25 4.54 -11.78 -15.23
N GLY A 26 5.53 -10.95 -14.87
CA GLY A 26 6.44 -11.24 -13.76
C GLY A 26 5.71 -11.34 -12.42
N VAL A 27 4.77 -10.45 -12.15
CA VAL A 27 3.95 -10.49 -10.92
C VAL A 27 3.03 -11.73 -10.92
N ALA A 28 2.46 -12.09 -12.08
CA ALA A 28 1.63 -13.28 -12.22
C ALA A 28 2.43 -14.56 -11.98
N ASP A 29 3.63 -14.67 -12.54
CA ASP A 29 4.52 -15.81 -12.32
C ASP A 29 4.85 -15.98 -10.84
N VAL A 30 5.19 -14.89 -10.15
CA VAL A 30 5.41 -14.91 -8.70
C VAL A 30 4.14 -15.32 -7.96
N GLY A 31 2.98 -14.78 -8.34
CA GLY A 31 1.68 -15.13 -7.76
C GLY A 31 1.34 -16.61 -7.91
N HIS A 32 1.72 -17.23 -9.02
CA HIS A 32 1.51 -18.67 -9.25
C HIS A 32 2.48 -19.54 -8.46
N ILE A 33 3.68 -19.07 -8.21
CA ILE A 33 4.71 -19.84 -7.48
C ILE A 33 4.48 -19.81 -5.97
N MET A 34 4.04 -18.70 -5.41
CA MET A 34 3.92 -18.51 -3.96
C MET A 34 3.01 -19.51 -3.24
N PRO A 35 1.83 -19.91 -3.78
CA PRO A 35 0.96 -20.87 -3.12
C PRO A 35 1.56 -22.27 -2.88
N TYR A 36 2.60 -22.63 -3.61
CA TYR A 36 3.26 -23.95 -3.46
C TYR A 36 4.05 -24.13 -2.15
N TYR A 37 4.08 -23.11 -1.30
CA TYR A 37 4.85 -23.13 -0.06
C TYR A 37 3.99 -23.13 1.21
N GLY A 38 3.54 -24.27 1.55
CA GLY A 38 2.68 -24.52 2.70
C GLY A 38 1.22 -24.38 2.31
N ASN A 39 0.47 -25.39 2.65
CA ASN A 39 -0.91 -25.62 2.21
C ASN A 39 -1.90 -24.52 2.59
N ASP A 40 -1.51 -23.58 3.45
CA ASP A 40 -2.38 -22.52 3.98
C ASP A 40 -1.86 -21.09 3.74
N ALA A 41 -0.77 -20.94 3.01
CA ALA A 41 -0.18 -19.62 2.76
C ALA A 41 -0.83 -18.95 1.54
N ARG A 42 -1.56 -17.87 1.78
CA ARG A 42 -2.02 -16.99 0.70
C ARG A 42 -0.84 -16.15 0.20
N PRO A 43 -0.68 -15.98 -1.12
CA PRO A 43 0.30 -15.05 -1.64
C PRO A 43 -0.06 -13.63 -1.24
N PHE A 44 0.94 -12.85 -0.86
CA PHE A 44 0.79 -11.42 -0.66
C PHE A 44 1.94 -10.71 -1.36
N ILE A 45 1.59 -10.01 -2.43
CA ILE A 45 2.54 -9.29 -3.28
C ILE A 45 2.14 -7.82 -3.28
N ILE A 46 3.14 -6.95 -3.14
CA ILE A 46 3.00 -5.51 -3.36
C ILE A 46 3.86 -5.17 -4.55
N SER A 47 3.28 -4.56 -5.57
CA SER A 47 3.97 -4.22 -6.81
C SER A 47 3.86 -2.73 -7.14
N LEU A 48 4.88 -2.21 -7.80
CA LEU A 48 4.81 -0.90 -8.43
C LEU A 48 4.07 -0.97 -9.78
N ASP A 49 4.01 -2.15 -10.37
CA ASP A 49 3.27 -2.35 -11.62
C ASP A 49 1.75 -2.32 -11.37
N GLY A 50 1.10 -1.30 -11.94
CA GLY A 50 -0.34 -1.08 -11.86
C GLY A 50 -1.07 -1.34 -13.18
N TRP A 51 -0.52 -2.10 -14.10
CA TRP A 51 -1.19 -2.44 -15.35
C TRP A 51 -2.50 -3.21 -15.11
N ALA A 52 -3.46 -3.03 -16.02
CA ALA A 52 -4.75 -3.71 -15.96
C ALA A 52 -4.56 -5.24 -15.89
N GLY A 53 -5.05 -5.85 -14.81
CA GLY A 53 -4.86 -7.27 -14.51
C GLY A 53 -3.96 -7.53 -13.29
N THR A 54 -3.14 -6.58 -12.88
CA THR A 54 -2.26 -6.70 -11.70
C THR A 54 -3.07 -6.98 -10.42
N GLN A 55 -4.27 -6.45 -10.30
CA GLN A 55 -5.14 -6.66 -9.14
C GLN A 55 -5.47 -8.13 -8.86
N ARG A 56 -5.28 -9.02 -9.82
CA ARG A 56 -5.46 -10.47 -9.64
C ARG A 56 -4.36 -11.11 -8.80
N TYR A 57 -3.21 -10.46 -8.71
CA TYR A 57 -2.00 -11.06 -8.14
C TYR A 57 -1.39 -10.22 -7.02
N ALA A 58 -1.54 -8.89 -7.09
CA ALA A 58 -0.86 -7.99 -6.18
C ALA A 58 -1.72 -6.78 -5.78
N GLY A 59 -1.43 -6.24 -4.60
CA GLY A 59 -1.70 -4.84 -4.31
C GLY A 59 -0.62 -3.96 -4.92
N ILE A 60 -0.92 -2.69 -5.11
CA ILE A 60 0.02 -1.72 -5.68
C ILE A 60 0.37 -0.62 -4.68
N TRP A 61 1.54 -0.02 -4.86
CA TRP A 61 1.87 1.24 -4.17
C TRP A 61 2.26 2.30 -5.20
N SER A 62 2.15 3.55 -4.82
CA SER A 62 2.30 4.68 -5.75
C SER A 62 3.74 4.99 -6.15
N GLY A 63 4.72 4.26 -5.64
CA GLY A 63 6.14 4.49 -5.93
C GLY A 63 6.79 5.48 -4.97
N ASP A 64 7.96 5.97 -5.36
CA ASP A 64 8.84 6.76 -4.55
C ASP A 64 8.50 8.26 -4.63
N GLN A 65 7.85 8.80 -3.61
CA GLN A 65 7.53 10.22 -3.53
C GLN A 65 8.21 10.89 -2.34
N THR A 66 8.26 12.22 -2.40
CA THR A 66 8.74 13.06 -1.31
C THR A 66 7.60 13.39 -0.35
N GLY A 67 7.77 13.02 0.92
CA GLY A 67 6.85 13.35 1.99
C GLY A 67 7.13 14.70 2.66
N GLY A 68 6.56 14.91 3.84
CA GLY A 68 6.74 16.13 4.64
C GLY A 68 6.02 17.37 4.13
N VAL A 69 5.24 17.23 3.07
CA VAL A 69 4.48 18.31 2.41
C VAL A 69 3.01 17.91 2.23
N TRP A 70 2.11 18.87 2.31
CA TRP A 70 0.67 18.63 2.18
C TRP A 70 0.29 18.11 0.79
N GLU A 71 1.04 18.48 -0.23
CA GLU A 71 0.85 18.03 -1.62
C GLU A 71 0.94 16.51 -1.72
N TYR A 72 1.74 15.87 -0.88
CA TYR A 72 1.84 14.42 -0.81
C TYR A 72 0.48 13.77 -0.48
N ILE A 73 -0.20 14.26 0.55
CA ILE A 73 -1.54 13.77 0.94
C ILE A 73 -2.58 14.15 -0.13
N ARG A 74 -2.52 15.40 -0.61
CA ARG A 74 -3.42 15.92 -1.64
C ARG A 74 -3.34 15.10 -2.94
N PHE A 75 -2.17 14.63 -3.31
CA PHE A 75 -1.96 13.77 -4.46
C PHE A 75 -2.54 12.36 -4.24
N HIS A 76 -2.33 11.79 -3.07
CA HIS A 76 -2.69 10.38 -2.83
C HIS A 76 -4.19 10.14 -2.68
N ILE A 77 -4.94 11.05 -2.12
CA ILE A 77 -6.39 10.87 -1.96
C ILE A 77 -7.07 10.61 -3.32
N PRO A 78 -6.95 11.48 -4.33
CA PRO A 78 -7.54 11.20 -5.65
C PRO A 78 -6.86 10.02 -6.37
N THR A 79 -5.57 9.76 -6.12
CA THR A 79 -4.88 8.60 -6.68
C THR A 79 -5.52 7.30 -6.19
N TYR A 80 -5.83 7.18 -4.91
CA TYR A 80 -6.48 5.99 -4.36
C TYR A 80 -7.90 5.82 -4.90
N ILE A 81 -8.66 6.91 -5.01
CA ILE A 81 -9.99 6.89 -5.61
C ILE A 81 -9.91 6.44 -7.07
N GLY A 82 -9.01 7.03 -7.85
CA GLY A 82 -8.79 6.69 -9.25
C GLY A 82 -8.35 5.24 -9.46
N SER A 83 -7.48 4.73 -8.58
CA SER A 83 -7.05 3.33 -8.59
C SER A 83 -8.24 2.39 -8.36
N GLY A 84 -9.07 2.67 -7.36
CA GLY A 84 -10.28 1.90 -7.09
C GLY A 84 -11.25 1.89 -8.29
N LEU A 85 -11.49 3.06 -8.88
CA LEU A 85 -12.33 3.20 -10.09
C LEU A 85 -11.76 2.45 -11.30
N SER A 86 -10.45 2.23 -11.32
CA SER A 86 -9.76 1.46 -12.37
C SER A 86 -9.70 -0.04 -12.08
N GLY A 87 -10.40 -0.52 -11.06
CA GLY A 87 -10.43 -1.94 -10.67
C GLY A 87 -9.21 -2.39 -9.87
N GLN A 88 -8.43 -1.46 -9.31
CA GLN A 88 -7.27 -1.75 -8.48
C GLN A 88 -7.48 -1.21 -7.05
N PRO A 89 -8.31 -1.88 -6.25
CA PRO A 89 -8.76 -1.38 -4.96
C PRO A 89 -7.70 -1.44 -3.86
N ASN A 90 -6.73 -2.34 -3.99
CA ASN A 90 -5.67 -2.55 -3.01
C ASN A 90 -4.46 -1.68 -3.35
N ILE A 91 -4.57 -0.41 -3.06
CA ILE A 91 -3.51 0.58 -3.25
C ILE A 91 -2.94 1.07 -1.93
N SER A 92 -1.66 1.39 -1.94
CA SER A 92 -0.93 1.98 -0.83
C SER A 92 0.04 3.06 -1.31
N SER A 93 0.65 3.71 -0.36
CA SER A 93 1.80 4.60 -0.55
C SER A 93 2.68 4.56 0.69
N ASP A 94 3.94 4.93 0.54
CA ASP A 94 4.86 4.99 1.66
C ASP A 94 4.40 6.02 2.69
N MET A 95 4.49 5.66 3.96
CA MET A 95 4.07 6.55 5.04
C MET A 95 5.00 7.78 5.10
N ASP A 96 4.42 8.97 4.90
CA ASP A 96 5.15 10.25 4.83
C ASP A 96 6.23 10.25 3.72
N GLY A 97 5.98 9.53 2.63
CA GLY A 97 6.89 9.38 1.49
C GLY A 97 8.12 8.53 1.78
N ILE A 98 8.91 8.23 0.76
CA ILE A 98 10.21 7.57 0.92
C ILE A 98 11.34 8.59 1.06
N PHE A 99 11.26 9.71 0.33
CA PHE A 99 12.19 10.83 0.43
C PHE A 99 11.59 11.97 1.24
N GLY A 100 12.45 12.80 1.83
CA GLY A 100 12.01 13.91 2.66
C GLY A 100 11.17 13.45 3.86
N GLY A 101 10.10 14.15 4.16
CA GLY A 101 9.27 13.87 5.30
C GLY A 101 9.75 14.58 6.56
N LYS A 102 9.46 13.97 7.73
CA LYS A 102 9.84 14.48 9.06
C LYS A 102 9.17 15.80 9.48
N ASN A 103 8.19 16.28 8.72
CA ASN A 103 7.28 17.29 9.22
C ASN A 103 6.26 16.60 10.12
N MET A 104 6.30 16.85 11.41
CA MET A 104 5.48 16.17 12.42
C MET A 104 3.98 16.27 12.10
N ILE A 105 3.51 17.43 11.64
CA ILE A 105 2.10 17.65 11.34
C ILE A 105 1.70 16.82 10.12
N VAL A 106 2.45 16.89 9.04
CA VAL A 106 2.14 16.13 7.81
C VAL A 106 2.24 14.64 8.06
N ASN A 107 3.26 14.18 8.78
CA ASN A 107 3.44 12.77 9.15
C ASN A 107 2.23 12.24 9.92
N THR A 108 1.81 12.93 10.98
CA THR A 108 0.65 12.49 11.77
C THR A 108 -0.64 12.52 10.96
N ARG A 109 -0.84 13.48 10.08
CA ARG A 109 -2.02 13.53 9.19
C ARG A 109 -2.00 12.40 8.17
N ASP A 110 -0.84 12.04 7.67
CA ASP A 110 -0.70 10.92 6.76
C ASP A 110 -1.03 9.58 7.47
N PHE A 111 -0.56 9.38 8.70
CA PHE A 111 -0.98 8.25 9.53
C PHE A 111 -2.49 8.21 9.77
N GLN A 112 -3.10 9.35 10.05
CA GLN A 112 -4.52 9.45 10.34
C GLN A 112 -5.38 8.98 9.17
N TRP A 113 -5.20 9.52 7.97
CA TRP A 113 -6.03 9.16 6.85
C TRP A 113 -5.72 7.74 6.34
N LYS A 114 -4.46 7.32 6.34
CA LYS A 114 -4.05 5.96 5.91
C LYS A 114 -4.49 4.86 6.88
N THR A 115 -4.91 5.20 8.08
CA THR A 115 -5.60 4.26 8.98
C THR A 115 -6.81 3.61 8.32
N PHE A 116 -7.51 4.35 7.47
CA PHE A 116 -8.72 3.89 6.78
C PHE A 116 -8.46 3.35 5.37
N THR A 117 -7.21 3.19 4.97
CA THR A 117 -6.85 2.63 3.67
C THR A 117 -6.62 1.13 3.73
N PRO A 118 -6.71 0.38 2.60
CA PRO A 118 -6.51 -1.06 2.60
C PRO A 118 -5.14 -1.48 3.11
N MET A 119 -4.10 -0.80 2.70
CA MET A 119 -2.73 -1.10 3.05
C MET A 119 -2.01 0.14 3.60
N GLN A 120 -0.99 -0.10 4.41
CA GLN A 120 -0.18 0.94 5.01
C GLN A 120 1.28 0.47 5.01
N LEU A 121 2.14 1.16 4.28
CA LEU A 121 3.54 0.83 4.12
C LEU A 121 4.41 1.82 4.90
N ASN A 122 5.39 1.30 5.61
CA ASN A 122 6.41 2.11 6.26
C ASN A 122 7.76 1.77 5.63
N MET A 123 8.39 2.76 5.03
CA MET A 123 9.71 2.63 4.44
C MET A 123 10.54 3.87 4.72
N ASP A 124 11.83 3.70 4.76
CA ASP A 124 12.76 4.82 4.73
C ASP A 124 13.58 4.84 3.43
N GLY A 125 14.11 5.98 3.07
CA GLY A 125 15.00 6.11 1.92
C GLY A 125 16.38 5.51 2.22
N TRP A 126 16.57 4.27 1.86
CA TRP A 126 17.86 3.54 2.00
C TRP A 126 18.50 3.56 3.40
N GLY A 127 17.68 3.53 4.45
CA GLY A 127 18.16 3.51 5.83
C GLY A 127 18.60 4.87 6.41
N TYR A 128 18.36 5.96 5.69
CA TYR A 128 18.76 7.30 6.16
C TYR A 128 17.60 8.20 6.57
N ASN A 129 16.38 7.77 6.32
CA ASN A 129 15.20 8.60 6.49
C ASN A 129 14.10 7.86 7.24
N GLU A 130 14.36 7.57 8.49
CA GLU A 130 13.46 6.79 9.35
C GLU A 130 12.04 7.36 9.38
N LYS A 131 11.06 6.53 9.08
CA LYS A 131 9.63 6.84 9.05
C LYS A 131 8.82 5.98 10.02
N TYR A 132 9.46 5.39 11.01
CA TYR A 132 8.76 4.61 12.03
C TYR A 132 7.72 5.47 12.76
N PRO A 133 6.63 4.88 13.25
CA PRO A 133 5.58 5.63 13.93
C PRO A 133 6.06 6.50 15.10
N HIS A 134 7.21 6.17 15.67
CA HIS A 134 7.83 6.85 16.81
C HIS A 134 9.05 7.71 16.44
N ALA A 135 9.43 7.78 15.17
CA ALA A 135 10.69 8.42 14.76
C ALA A 135 10.75 9.93 15.05
N LEU A 136 9.61 10.59 15.11
CA LEU A 136 9.52 12.04 15.33
C LEU A 136 9.33 12.44 16.80
N GLY A 137 9.31 11.47 17.74
CA GLY A 137 9.07 11.74 19.14
C GLY A 137 7.62 12.15 19.46
N GLU A 138 7.42 12.72 20.65
CA GLU A 138 6.09 13.19 21.05
C GLU A 138 5.76 14.57 20.45
N PRO A 139 4.49 14.87 20.12
CA PRO A 139 3.30 14.04 20.32
C PRO A 139 3.03 13.04 19.18
N ALA A 140 3.85 13.01 18.12
CA ALA A 140 3.62 12.14 16.96
C ALA A 140 3.55 10.67 17.36
N THR A 141 4.44 10.21 18.23
CA THR A 141 4.47 8.81 18.71
C THR A 141 3.12 8.38 19.30
N SER A 142 2.57 9.16 20.19
CA SER A 142 1.29 8.85 20.85
C SER A 142 0.13 8.89 19.85
N ILE A 143 0.11 9.86 18.95
CA ILE A 143 -0.91 9.99 17.90
C ILE A 143 -0.84 8.79 16.96
N ASN A 144 0.33 8.50 16.39
CA ASN A 144 0.52 7.42 15.45
C ASN A 144 0.19 6.06 16.08
N ARG A 145 0.59 5.84 17.35
CA ARG A 145 0.25 4.62 18.09
C ARG A 145 -1.26 4.45 18.22
N TRP A 146 -1.98 5.51 18.54
CA TRP A 146 -3.43 5.45 18.66
C TRP A 146 -4.09 5.06 17.34
N TYR A 147 -3.70 5.69 16.23
CA TYR A 147 -4.25 5.40 14.91
C TYR A 147 -3.87 4.01 14.39
N LEU A 148 -2.68 3.50 14.71
CA LEU A 148 -2.31 2.12 14.37
C LEU A 148 -3.13 1.09 15.16
N LYS A 149 -3.44 1.36 16.43
CA LYS A 149 -4.36 0.53 17.21
C LYS A 149 -5.76 0.54 16.61
N LEU A 150 -6.28 1.73 16.27
CA LEU A 150 -7.57 1.86 15.60
C LEU A 150 -7.59 1.09 14.27
N LYS A 151 -6.52 1.14 13.48
CA LYS A 151 -6.42 0.35 12.25
C LYS A 151 -6.53 -1.15 12.52
N SER A 152 -5.90 -1.63 13.59
CA SER A 152 -5.99 -3.04 13.98
C SER A 152 -7.42 -3.42 14.43
N GLU A 153 -8.09 -2.53 15.15
CA GLU A 153 -9.48 -2.73 15.57
C GLU A 153 -10.45 -2.74 14.39
N LEU A 154 -10.17 -1.93 13.36
CA LEU A 154 -10.96 -1.86 12.13
C LEU A 154 -10.66 -3.00 11.15
N LEU A 155 -9.73 -3.91 11.45
CA LEU A 155 -9.33 -4.96 10.52
C LEU A 155 -10.51 -5.84 10.04
N PRO A 156 -11.44 -6.29 10.91
CA PRO A 156 -12.61 -7.05 10.45
C PRO A 156 -13.51 -6.25 9.51
N TYR A 157 -13.68 -4.96 9.78
CA TYR A 157 -14.43 -4.04 8.92
C TYR A 157 -13.74 -3.91 7.55
N THR A 158 -12.46 -3.57 7.53
CA THR A 158 -11.67 -3.43 6.31
C THR A 158 -11.66 -4.72 5.48
N TYR A 159 -11.57 -5.88 6.13
CA TYR A 159 -11.59 -7.18 5.47
C TYR A 159 -12.95 -7.47 4.81
N SER A 160 -14.05 -7.08 5.45
CA SER A 160 -15.40 -7.23 4.88
C SER A 160 -15.57 -6.38 3.62
N PHE A 161 -15.10 -5.14 3.65
CA PHE A 161 -15.13 -4.27 2.46
C PHE A 161 -14.15 -4.70 1.37
N ALA A 162 -13.05 -5.36 1.72
CA ALA A 162 -12.17 -5.96 0.73
C ALA A 162 -12.88 -7.06 -0.07
N GLN A 163 -13.87 -7.75 0.51
CA GLN A 163 -14.72 -8.69 -0.20
C GLN A 163 -15.62 -8.00 -1.23
N GLU A 164 -16.16 -6.82 -0.93
CA GLU A 164 -16.96 -6.04 -1.90
C GLU A 164 -16.14 -5.63 -3.12
N ALA A 165 -14.85 -5.42 -2.95
CA ALA A 165 -13.94 -5.07 -4.04
C ALA A 165 -13.85 -6.17 -5.10
N VAL A 166 -14.10 -7.42 -4.76
CA VAL A 166 -14.17 -8.55 -5.71
C VAL A 166 -15.30 -8.36 -6.74
N THR A 167 -16.37 -7.68 -6.33
CA THR A 167 -17.51 -7.36 -7.20
C THR A 167 -17.44 -5.95 -7.79
N GLY A 168 -16.34 -5.23 -7.56
CA GLY A 168 -16.03 -3.96 -8.18
C GLY A 168 -16.20 -2.73 -7.29
N MET A 169 -16.66 -2.86 -6.04
CA MET A 169 -16.81 -1.72 -5.13
C MET A 169 -15.55 -1.56 -4.26
N PRO A 170 -14.68 -0.58 -4.52
CA PRO A 170 -13.44 -0.41 -3.76
C PRO A 170 -13.68 0.15 -2.36
N LEU A 171 -12.78 -0.13 -1.42
CA LEU A 171 -12.85 0.43 -0.06
C LEU A 171 -12.68 1.95 -0.07
N ILE A 172 -11.74 2.45 -0.85
CA ILE A 172 -11.54 3.91 -1.02
C ILE A 172 -12.30 4.33 -2.29
N ARG A 173 -13.34 5.11 -2.08
CA ARG A 173 -14.24 5.49 -3.17
C ARG A 173 -14.72 6.93 -3.07
N ALA A 174 -15.08 7.48 -4.21
CA ALA A 174 -15.64 8.81 -4.28
C ALA A 174 -17.06 8.83 -3.71
N MET A 175 -17.44 9.95 -3.11
CA MET A 175 -18.77 10.15 -2.50
C MET A 175 -19.93 9.96 -3.48
N PHE A 176 -19.71 10.10 -4.78
CA PHE A 176 -20.77 9.88 -5.76
C PHE A 176 -21.13 8.39 -5.96
N LEU A 177 -20.40 7.48 -5.35
CA LEU A 177 -20.71 6.04 -5.34
C LEU A 177 -21.55 5.63 -4.12
N GLU A 178 -21.88 6.56 -3.21
CA GLU A 178 -22.68 6.34 -2.01
C GLU A 178 -24.17 6.77 -2.17
#